data_1ce572fae4f3b44dfe67123b2e80e358
#
_entry.id   1ce572fae4f3b44dfe67123b2e80e358
#
_cell.length_a   1.000
_cell.length_b   1.000
_cell.length_c   1.000
_cell.angle_alpha   90.00
_cell.angle_beta   90.00
_cell.angle_gamma   90.00
#
_symmetry.space_group_name_H-M   'P 1'
#
loop_
_entity.id
_entity.type
_entity.pdbx_description
1 polymer ?
#
loop_
_entity_poly.entity_id
_entity_poly.type
_entity_poly.pdbx_seq_one_letter_code
_entity_poly.pdbx_strand_id
1 'polypeptide(L)'
;IFDEMAREKYVDWYGYSASVSPYILEQFEKEVGYKFRPEFIIDQGYMNNTYRIPSKEFQDFQAFQRREVAKLAKEMVDITHEYGKEAMMFLGDHWIGTEPFMDEFKTIGLDAVVGSVGNGATLRLISDIKGVEYTEGRLLPYFFPDVFHENGDPVKEAKINWVTARRAILRSPIDRIGYGGYLKLALKFPEFIDYVESVCDEFRLLYENIKGTTPYCVKKVAVLNCWGKMRAWGNHMVHHAIYYKQNYSYAGIIEALSGAPFDVKFISFDDIRKDASILDDIDVILNVGDADTAYTGGENWMDPAVVEAVRGFVHRGGGLIGVGEPTAHQWQGRFIQLADVFGVECENGFNLNKDKYNWEEHPHFIMEDCSGEIDFGEGKKNMYALDGTEILVQKDHEVQMAVRTFGKGRSVYISGLPYSFENSRLLYRAVIWASGDEKNLKKWFSTNYNVEVHAYVKNGKYCVVNNTYEPQDTTVYRGDGTSFDVHMEANAIQWYEI
;
A
#
# COMPACT_ATOMS: atom_id res chain seq x y z
N ILE A 1 -7.32 -18.98 -17.29
CA ILE A 1 -6.42 -18.28 -16.38
C ILE A 1 -7.20 -17.89 -15.15
N PHE A 2 -6.74 -18.31 -13.99
CA PHE A 2 -7.34 -17.92 -12.71
C PHE A 2 -6.69 -16.67 -12.19
N ASP A 3 -7.51 -15.78 -11.64
CA ASP A 3 -6.93 -14.78 -10.79
C ASP A 3 -6.50 -15.40 -9.45
N GLU A 4 -5.48 -14.81 -8.88
CA GLU A 4 -4.86 -15.32 -7.67
C GLU A 4 -5.79 -15.24 -6.46
N MET A 5 -6.67 -14.23 -6.45
CA MET A 5 -7.64 -14.08 -5.38
C MET A 5 -8.68 -15.19 -5.36
N ALA A 6 -9.21 -15.58 -6.52
CA ALA A 6 -10.15 -16.71 -6.59
C ALA A 6 -9.51 -17.96 -6.02
N ARG A 7 -8.26 -18.22 -6.37
CA ARG A 7 -7.48 -19.35 -5.85
C ARG A 7 -7.28 -19.29 -4.35
N GLU A 8 -6.95 -18.13 -3.82
CA GLU A 8 -6.63 -17.99 -2.40
C GLU A 8 -7.88 -17.90 -1.52
N LYS A 9 -8.96 -17.35 -2.04
CA LYS A 9 -10.21 -17.21 -1.30
C LYS A 9 -11.08 -18.45 -1.33
N TYR A 10 -11.21 -19.02 -2.51
CA TYR A 10 -12.00 -20.22 -2.74
C TYR A 10 -11.06 -21.39 -2.89
N VAL A 11 -10.46 -21.80 -1.77
CA VAL A 11 -9.53 -22.93 -1.73
C VAL A 11 -10.31 -24.23 -1.91
N ASP A 12 -11.04 -24.30 -2.99
CA ASP A 12 -11.75 -25.47 -3.43
C ASP A 12 -11.26 -25.91 -4.82
N TRP A 13 -11.67 -27.09 -5.20
CA TRP A 13 -11.27 -27.67 -6.46
C TRP A 13 -11.79 -26.91 -7.68
N TYR A 14 -12.91 -26.22 -7.56
CA TYR A 14 -13.49 -25.44 -8.66
C TYR A 14 -12.63 -24.22 -9.01
N GLY A 15 -12.10 -23.54 -8.02
CA GLY A 15 -11.20 -22.42 -8.22
C GLY A 15 -9.95 -22.77 -9.03
N TYR A 16 -9.60 -24.05 -9.12
CA TYR A 16 -8.40 -24.53 -9.82
C TYR A 16 -8.70 -25.30 -11.10
N SER A 17 -9.95 -25.36 -11.56
CA SER A 17 -10.38 -26.29 -12.61
C SER A 17 -9.55 -26.25 -13.89
N ALA A 18 -9.11 -25.06 -14.35
CA ALA A 18 -8.25 -24.95 -15.54
C ALA A 18 -6.79 -25.38 -15.25
N SER A 19 -6.29 -25.03 -14.08
CA SER A 19 -4.90 -25.32 -13.66
C SER A 19 -4.68 -26.79 -13.23
N VAL A 20 -5.74 -27.56 -13.11
CA VAL A 20 -5.72 -28.96 -12.71
C VAL A 20 -6.28 -29.89 -13.79
N SER A 21 -6.28 -29.45 -15.04
CA SER A 21 -6.60 -30.33 -16.17
C SER A 21 -5.61 -31.49 -16.26
N PRO A 22 -6.00 -32.65 -16.81
CA PRO A 22 -5.10 -33.80 -16.94
C PRO A 22 -3.78 -33.44 -17.66
N TYR A 23 -3.85 -32.58 -18.67
CA TYR A 23 -2.68 -32.10 -19.37
C TYR A 23 -1.72 -31.32 -18.45
N ILE A 24 -2.23 -30.35 -17.72
CA ILE A 24 -1.42 -29.52 -16.82
C ILE A 24 -0.82 -30.35 -15.68
N LEU A 25 -1.56 -31.31 -15.14
CA LEU A 25 -1.04 -32.19 -14.09
C LEU A 25 0.08 -33.12 -14.60
N GLU A 26 0.01 -33.55 -15.85
CA GLU A 26 1.08 -34.29 -16.49
C GLU A 26 2.32 -33.43 -16.70
N GLN A 27 2.17 -32.15 -17.11
CA GLN A 27 3.29 -31.23 -17.25
C GLN A 27 3.91 -30.90 -15.86
N PHE A 28 3.09 -30.70 -14.84
CA PHE A 28 3.56 -30.52 -13.48
C PHE A 28 4.44 -31.68 -13.02
N GLU A 29 3.96 -32.95 -13.18
CA GLU A 29 4.74 -34.13 -12.81
C GLU A 29 6.06 -34.22 -13.56
N LYS A 30 6.07 -33.90 -14.87
CA LYS A 30 7.27 -33.90 -15.69
C LYS A 30 8.29 -32.86 -15.23
N GLU A 31 7.84 -31.66 -14.86
CA GLU A 31 8.73 -30.56 -14.51
C GLU A 31 9.18 -30.63 -13.04
N VAL A 32 8.25 -30.90 -12.13
CA VAL A 32 8.50 -30.85 -10.68
C VAL A 32 9.00 -32.21 -10.13
N GLY A 33 8.72 -33.31 -10.84
CA GLY A 33 9.23 -34.63 -10.52
C GLY A 33 8.38 -35.46 -9.55
N TYR A 34 7.18 -34.98 -9.21
CA TYR A 34 6.22 -35.75 -8.40
C TYR A 34 4.78 -35.43 -8.79
N LYS A 35 3.87 -36.36 -8.45
CA LYS A 35 2.45 -36.20 -8.77
C LYS A 35 1.78 -35.13 -7.94
N PHE A 36 1.02 -34.27 -8.60
CA PHE A 36 0.13 -33.35 -7.94
C PHE A 36 -0.94 -34.08 -7.11
N ARG A 37 -1.27 -33.49 -5.96
CA ARG A 37 -2.38 -33.92 -5.11
C ARG A 37 -3.22 -32.71 -4.69
N PRO A 38 -4.56 -32.84 -4.57
CA PRO A 38 -5.42 -31.72 -4.15
C PRO A 38 -4.99 -31.08 -2.82
N GLU A 39 -4.45 -31.87 -1.91
CA GLU A 39 -4.01 -31.41 -0.59
C GLU A 39 -2.87 -30.37 -0.68
N PHE A 40 -2.18 -30.27 -1.82
CA PHE A 40 -1.14 -29.26 -2.00
C PHE A 40 -1.70 -27.83 -2.08
N ILE A 41 -2.98 -27.69 -2.47
CA ILE A 41 -3.60 -26.39 -2.68
C ILE A 41 -4.79 -26.12 -1.76
N ILE A 42 -5.37 -27.17 -1.18
CA ILE A 42 -6.50 -27.04 -0.28
C ILE A 42 -6.03 -26.53 1.08
N ASP A 43 -6.77 -25.57 1.61
CA ASP A 43 -6.58 -25.03 2.97
C ASP A 43 -5.16 -24.49 3.25
N GLN A 44 -4.54 -23.83 2.28
CA GLN A 44 -3.22 -23.23 2.48
C GLN A 44 -3.24 -21.92 3.29
N GLY A 45 -4.41 -21.31 3.51
CA GLY A 45 -4.54 -20.15 4.37
C GLY A 45 -3.65 -18.96 3.98
N TYR A 46 -3.38 -18.79 2.70
CA TYR A 46 -2.34 -17.87 2.23
C TYR A 46 -2.65 -16.39 2.44
N MET A 47 -3.91 -16.02 2.41
CA MET A 47 -4.31 -14.60 2.40
C MET A 47 -5.48 -14.27 3.31
N ASN A 48 -6.21 -15.26 3.74
CA ASN A 48 -7.42 -15.04 4.52
C ASN A 48 -7.11 -14.99 6.02
N ASN A 49 -8.12 -15.16 6.82
CA ASN A 49 -8.11 -14.97 8.26
C ASN A 49 -7.08 -15.79 9.04
N THR A 50 -6.36 -16.70 8.38
CA THR A 50 -5.38 -17.55 9.05
C THR A 50 -4.22 -17.81 8.10
N TYR A 51 -3.27 -16.87 8.03
CA TYR A 51 -2.05 -17.08 7.26
C TYR A 51 -1.22 -18.21 7.88
N ARG A 52 -0.87 -19.16 7.05
CA ARG A 52 0.13 -20.20 7.33
C ARG A 52 1.28 -20.05 6.34
N ILE A 53 2.47 -20.42 6.76
CA ILE A 53 3.61 -20.48 5.86
C ILE A 53 3.31 -21.56 4.80
N PRO A 54 3.25 -21.21 3.50
CA PRO A 54 2.88 -22.14 2.46
C PRO A 54 3.80 -23.37 2.42
N SER A 55 3.23 -24.55 2.22
CA SER A 55 4.03 -25.76 2.02
C SER A 55 4.90 -25.65 0.76
N LYS A 56 5.98 -26.44 0.73
CA LYS A 56 6.85 -26.52 -0.47
C LYS A 56 6.05 -26.94 -1.70
N GLU A 57 5.15 -27.88 -1.58
CA GLU A 57 4.31 -28.39 -2.67
C GLU A 57 3.39 -27.31 -3.21
N PHE A 58 2.80 -26.49 -2.35
CA PHE A 58 2.01 -25.33 -2.77
C PHE A 58 2.87 -24.30 -3.52
N GLN A 59 4.06 -23.99 -3.00
CA GLN A 59 5.00 -23.07 -3.66
C GLN A 59 5.46 -23.60 -5.01
N ASP A 60 5.78 -24.89 -5.10
CA ASP A 60 6.18 -25.53 -6.37
C ASP A 60 5.06 -25.48 -7.40
N PHE A 61 3.80 -25.73 -6.98
CA PHE A 61 2.65 -25.64 -7.86
C PHE A 61 2.40 -24.20 -8.34
N GLN A 62 2.51 -23.21 -7.47
CA GLN A 62 2.40 -21.81 -7.87
C GLN A 62 3.50 -21.38 -8.84
N ALA A 63 4.73 -21.76 -8.56
CA ALA A 63 5.86 -21.45 -9.42
C ALA A 63 5.72 -22.11 -10.81
N PHE A 64 5.27 -23.37 -10.86
CA PHE A 64 4.93 -24.03 -12.09
C PHE A 64 3.86 -23.30 -12.90
N GLN A 65 2.75 -22.93 -12.25
CA GLN A 65 1.66 -22.19 -12.91
C GLN A 65 2.13 -20.84 -13.47
N ARG A 66 2.95 -20.10 -12.72
CA ARG A 66 3.51 -18.83 -13.20
C ARG A 66 4.34 -19.01 -14.45
N ARG A 67 5.21 -20.02 -14.47
CA ARG A 67 6.04 -20.31 -15.66
C ARG A 67 5.19 -20.66 -16.88
N GLU A 68 4.20 -21.52 -16.71
CA GLU A 68 3.33 -21.94 -17.83
C GLU A 68 2.51 -20.77 -18.39
N VAL A 69 1.95 -19.91 -17.52
CA VAL A 69 1.20 -18.73 -17.97
C VAL A 69 2.12 -17.69 -18.62
N ALA A 70 3.29 -17.44 -18.03
CA ALA A 70 4.26 -16.51 -18.62
C ALA A 70 4.77 -16.98 -20.00
N LYS A 71 5.00 -18.29 -20.15
CA LYS A 71 5.37 -18.89 -21.44
C LYS A 71 4.29 -18.67 -22.51
N LEU A 72 3.01 -18.92 -22.17
CA LEU A 72 1.89 -18.67 -23.08
C LEU A 72 1.76 -17.19 -23.44
N ALA A 73 1.90 -16.31 -22.45
CA ALA A 73 1.87 -14.88 -22.69
C ALA A 73 3.02 -14.43 -23.61
N LYS A 74 4.22 -14.98 -23.38
CA LYS A 74 5.38 -14.72 -24.23
C LYS A 74 5.14 -15.13 -25.69
N GLU A 75 4.55 -16.28 -25.95
CA GLU A 75 4.23 -16.71 -27.31
C GLU A 75 3.33 -15.69 -28.04
N MET A 76 2.34 -15.11 -27.34
CA MET A 76 1.47 -14.07 -27.89
C MET A 76 2.22 -12.76 -28.17
N VAL A 77 3.14 -12.39 -27.28
CA VAL A 77 3.97 -11.19 -27.42
C VAL A 77 4.94 -11.36 -28.60
N ASP A 78 5.61 -12.50 -28.69
CA ASP A 78 6.54 -12.80 -29.78
C ASP A 78 5.85 -12.71 -31.17
N ILE A 79 4.64 -13.27 -31.30
CA ILE A 79 3.82 -13.13 -32.52
C ILE A 79 3.49 -11.66 -32.79
N THR A 80 3.15 -10.88 -31.76
CA THR A 80 2.86 -9.46 -31.93
C THR A 80 4.08 -8.70 -32.47
N HIS A 81 5.25 -8.99 -31.95
CA HIS A 81 6.52 -8.39 -32.37
C HIS A 81 6.92 -8.82 -33.81
N GLU A 82 6.61 -10.05 -34.23
CA GLU A 82 6.83 -10.50 -35.63
C GLU A 82 6.09 -9.65 -36.65
N TYR A 83 4.94 -9.07 -36.24
CA TYR A 83 4.17 -8.11 -37.05
C TYR A 83 4.63 -6.66 -36.88
N GLY A 84 5.72 -6.39 -36.16
CA GLY A 84 6.26 -5.06 -35.89
C GLY A 84 5.32 -4.19 -35.06
N LYS A 85 4.57 -4.80 -34.13
CA LYS A 85 3.64 -4.13 -33.22
C LYS A 85 4.10 -4.23 -31.78
N GLU A 86 3.79 -3.24 -30.98
CA GLU A 86 3.98 -3.25 -29.52
C GLU A 86 2.92 -4.11 -28.86
N ALA A 87 3.31 -4.85 -27.83
CA ALA A 87 2.45 -5.67 -27.01
C ALA A 87 2.21 -4.98 -25.66
N MET A 88 0.96 -4.72 -25.35
CA MET A 88 0.55 -4.11 -24.08
C MET A 88 -0.35 -5.06 -23.30
N MET A 89 -0.10 -5.18 -22.00
CA MET A 89 -0.95 -5.95 -21.10
C MET A 89 -1.74 -5.03 -20.17
N PHE A 90 -3.06 -5.29 -20.07
CA PHE A 90 -3.90 -4.67 -19.07
C PHE A 90 -3.78 -5.44 -17.74
N LEU A 91 -3.42 -4.71 -16.68
CA LEU A 91 -3.29 -5.22 -15.32
C LEU A 91 -4.54 -4.85 -14.51
N GLY A 92 -5.66 -5.48 -14.80
CA GLY A 92 -6.88 -5.31 -14.02
C GLY A 92 -6.81 -6.08 -12.71
N ASP A 93 -6.35 -7.31 -12.80
CA ASP A 93 -6.29 -8.27 -11.72
C ASP A 93 -4.89 -8.89 -11.67
N HIS A 94 -4.53 -9.44 -10.51
CA HIS A 94 -3.24 -10.10 -10.34
C HIS A 94 -3.30 -11.52 -10.93
N TRP A 95 -3.13 -11.62 -12.23
CA TRP A 95 -3.14 -12.90 -12.94
C TRP A 95 -1.88 -13.72 -12.65
N ILE A 96 -2.07 -15.01 -12.42
CA ILE A 96 -0.95 -15.92 -12.18
C ILE A 96 0.00 -15.90 -13.37
N GLY A 97 1.30 -15.76 -13.11
CA GLY A 97 2.35 -15.73 -14.12
C GLY A 97 2.49 -14.40 -14.86
N THR A 98 1.55 -13.50 -14.68
CA THR A 98 1.59 -12.14 -15.23
C THR A 98 1.61 -11.07 -14.14
N GLU A 99 1.83 -11.45 -12.90
CA GLU A 99 2.05 -10.52 -11.81
C GLU A 99 3.34 -9.73 -12.04
N PRO A 100 3.26 -8.41 -12.14
CA PRO A 100 4.39 -7.58 -12.59
C PRO A 100 5.57 -7.57 -11.64
N PHE A 101 5.39 -8.07 -10.44
CA PHE A 101 6.43 -8.18 -9.41
C PHE A 101 7.09 -9.57 -9.37
N MET A 102 6.67 -10.53 -10.20
CA MET A 102 7.28 -11.85 -10.26
C MET A 102 8.39 -11.90 -11.31
N ASP A 103 9.38 -12.78 -11.10
CA ASP A 103 10.52 -12.88 -12.02
C ASP A 103 10.11 -13.36 -13.41
N GLU A 104 9.09 -14.20 -13.48
CA GLU A 104 8.52 -14.70 -14.73
C GLU A 104 7.94 -13.57 -15.60
N PHE A 105 7.42 -12.50 -15.00
CA PHE A 105 6.87 -11.36 -15.74
C PHE A 105 7.87 -10.75 -16.72
N LYS A 106 9.13 -10.60 -16.33
CA LYS A 106 10.18 -10.03 -17.17
C LYS A 106 10.48 -10.88 -18.40
N THR A 107 10.18 -12.18 -18.34
CA THR A 107 10.42 -13.11 -19.45
C THR A 107 9.39 -12.98 -20.57
N ILE A 108 8.26 -12.35 -20.30
CA ILE A 108 7.16 -12.18 -21.26
C ILE A 108 7.58 -11.23 -22.39
N GLY A 109 8.33 -10.17 -22.08
CA GLY A 109 8.85 -9.22 -23.07
C GLY A 109 7.82 -8.18 -23.53
N LEU A 110 6.89 -7.78 -22.63
CA LEU A 110 5.92 -6.73 -22.90
C LEU A 110 6.59 -5.37 -23.09
N ASP A 111 6.08 -4.57 -24.03
CA ASP A 111 6.51 -3.19 -24.24
C ASP A 111 5.84 -2.25 -23.21
N ALA A 112 4.58 -2.49 -22.90
CA ALA A 112 3.82 -1.63 -21.99
C ALA A 112 2.89 -2.42 -21.07
N VAL A 113 2.59 -1.80 -19.93
CA VAL A 113 1.52 -2.24 -19.05
C VAL A 113 0.56 -1.08 -18.79
N VAL A 114 -0.73 -1.39 -18.69
CA VAL A 114 -1.77 -0.43 -18.35
C VAL A 114 -2.61 -0.96 -17.21
N GLY A 115 -2.92 -0.10 -16.26
CA GLY A 115 -3.80 -0.44 -15.15
C GLY A 115 -4.78 0.68 -14.80
N SER A 116 -5.84 0.34 -14.08
CA SER A 116 -6.80 1.34 -13.60
C SER A 116 -6.19 2.20 -12.51
N VAL A 117 -6.35 3.51 -12.60
CA VAL A 117 -5.91 4.49 -11.61
C VAL A 117 -7.12 5.11 -10.92
N GLY A 118 -7.76 4.31 -10.07
CA GLY A 118 -8.86 4.78 -9.22
C GLY A 118 -8.38 5.42 -7.90
N ASN A 119 -7.09 5.24 -7.56
CA ASN A 119 -6.47 5.78 -6.35
C ASN A 119 -4.95 5.77 -6.47
N GLY A 120 -4.25 6.31 -5.48
CA GLY A 120 -2.80 6.37 -5.45
C GLY A 120 -2.13 5.01 -5.29
N ALA A 121 -2.72 4.09 -4.55
CA ALA A 121 -2.18 2.75 -4.36
C ALA A 121 -2.13 1.96 -5.67
N THR A 122 -3.19 2.00 -6.48
CA THR A 122 -3.19 1.33 -7.80
C THR A 122 -2.21 1.97 -8.77
N LEU A 123 -2.06 3.29 -8.73
CA LEU A 123 -1.06 3.97 -9.53
C LEU A 123 0.36 3.55 -9.13
N ARG A 124 0.67 3.48 -7.83
CA ARG A 124 1.97 3.01 -7.35
C ARG A 124 2.26 1.58 -7.79
N LEU A 125 1.25 0.71 -7.78
CA LEU A 125 1.40 -0.66 -8.29
C LEU A 125 1.88 -0.66 -9.74
N ILE A 126 1.32 0.21 -10.59
CA ILE A 126 1.69 0.32 -12.01
C ILE A 126 3.09 0.94 -12.15
N SER A 127 3.37 2.05 -11.45
CA SER A 127 4.64 2.76 -11.56
C SER A 127 5.85 1.98 -11.03
N ASP A 128 5.62 1.03 -10.11
CA ASP A 128 6.69 0.18 -9.57
C ASP A 128 7.05 -1.01 -10.47
N ILE A 129 6.32 -1.22 -11.58
CA ILE A 129 6.60 -2.31 -12.53
C ILE A 129 7.92 -2.07 -13.24
N LYS A 130 8.72 -3.12 -13.32
CA LYS A 130 10.02 -3.12 -14.00
C LYS A 130 10.00 -4.08 -15.20
N GLY A 131 10.82 -3.76 -16.21
CA GLY A 131 10.98 -4.62 -17.38
C GLY A 131 9.97 -4.36 -18.50
N VAL A 132 9.33 -3.19 -18.49
CA VAL A 132 8.53 -2.64 -19.60
C VAL A 132 9.08 -1.28 -19.99
N GLU A 133 8.83 -0.85 -21.24
CA GLU A 133 9.25 0.46 -21.73
C GLU A 133 8.31 1.58 -21.23
N TYR A 134 7.01 1.29 -21.18
CA TYR A 134 5.98 2.26 -20.79
C TYR A 134 5.07 1.72 -19.68
N THR A 135 4.73 2.62 -18.75
CA THR A 135 3.67 2.42 -17.78
C THR A 135 2.51 3.37 -18.09
N GLU A 136 1.29 2.85 -18.13
CA GLU A 136 0.11 3.62 -18.48
C GLU A 136 -0.97 3.52 -17.39
N GLY A 137 -1.51 4.66 -17.01
CA GLY A 137 -2.66 4.77 -16.13
C GLY A 137 -3.94 4.95 -16.92
N ARG A 138 -4.92 4.12 -16.67
CA ARG A 138 -6.28 4.26 -17.19
C ARG A 138 -7.13 4.97 -16.15
N LEU A 139 -7.42 6.26 -16.38
CA LEU A 139 -8.38 6.98 -15.56
C LEU A 139 -9.77 6.41 -15.82
N LEU A 140 -10.26 5.67 -14.87
CA LEU A 140 -11.57 5.05 -14.90
C LEU A 140 -12.28 5.38 -13.59
N PRO A 141 -13.24 6.34 -13.61
CA PRO A 141 -14.09 6.57 -12.47
C PRO A 141 -15.00 5.36 -12.36
N TYR A 142 -14.72 4.47 -11.56
CA TYR A 142 -15.41 3.23 -11.28
C TYR A 142 -16.00 2.44 -12.48
N PHE A 143 -16.44 1.22 -12.25
CA PHE A 143 -16.89 0.28 -13.29
C PHE A 143 -18.20 0.74 -13.91
N PHE A 144 -18.26 0.76 -15.22
CA PHE A 144 -19.52 0.90 -15.92
C PHE A 144 -20.38 -0.36 -15.67
N PRO A 145 -21.70 -0.23 -15.56
CA PRO A 145 -22.53 0.97 -15.74
C PRO A 145 -22.74 1.81 -14.48
N ASP A 146 -21.97 1.59 -13.45
CA ASP A 146 -22.24 2.08 -12.08
C ASP A 146 -22.20 3.61 -11.96
N VAL A 147 -21.49 4.28 -12.87
CA VAL A 147 -21.36 5.74 -12.86
C VAL A 147 -21.97 6.39 -14.09
N PHE A 148 -21.96 5.71 -15.24
CA PHE A 148 -22.46 6.23 -16.52
C PHE A 148 -23.94 5.90 -16.75
N HIS A 149 -24.80 6.35 -15.86
CA HIS A 149 -26.25 6.21 -15.94
C HIS A 149 -26.94 7.55 -15.65
N GLU A 150 -28.25 7.64 -15.88
CA GLU A 150 -29.03 8.89 -15.83
C GLU A 150 -28.88 9.71 -14.53
N ASN A 151 -28.62 9.04 -13.40
CA ASN A 151 -28.44 9.68 -12.10
C ASN A 151 -27.00 9.55 -11.58
N GLY A 152 -26.06 9.13 -12.43
CA GLY A 152 -24.65 9.00 -12.07
C GLY A 152 -23.90 10.33 -12.24
N ASP A 153 -22.82 10.48 -11.49
CA ASP A 153 -21.92 11.64 -11.56
C ASP A 153 -20.48 11.19 -11.84
N PRO A 154 -20.15 10.88 -13.11
CA PRO A 154 -18.82 10.44 -13.48
C PRO A 154 -17.75 11.52 -13.30
N VAL A 155 -18.12 12.81 -13.32
CA VAL A 155 -17.17 13.91 -13.08
C VAL A 155 -16.73 13.92 -11.61
N LYS A 156 -17.67 13.78 -10.69
CA LYS A 156 -17.37 13.72 -9.26
C LYS A 156 -16.43 12.55 -8.93
N GLU A 157 -16.74 11.36 -9.45
CA GLU A 157 -15.88 10.18 -9.25
C GLU A 157 -14.48 10.38 -9.85
N ALA A 158 -14.40 10.93 -11.07
CA ALA A 158 -13.13 11.22 -11.70
C ALA A 158 -12.29 12.23 -10.90
N LYS A 159 -12.93 13.25 -10.33
CA LYS A 159 -12.26 14.23 -9.46
C LYS A 159 -11.65 13.60 -8.22
N ILE A 160 -12.41 12.72 -7.54
CA ILE A 160 -11.92 11.98 -6.37
C ILE A 160 -10.72 11.12 -6.77
N ASN A 161 -10.84 10.35 -7.85
CA ASN A 161 -9.78 9.46 -8.32
C ASN A 161 -8.52 10.23 -8.75
N TRP A 162 -8.70 11.38 -9.43
CA TRP A 162 -7.57 12.17 -9.91
C TRP A 162 -6.72 12.75 -8.78
N VAL A 163 -7.33 13.26 -7.74
CA VAL A 163 -6.60 13.83 -6.60
C VAL A 163 -5.63 12.82 -5.99
N THR A 164 -6.09 11.61 -5.71
CA THR A 164 -5.24 10.56 -5.12
C THR A 164 -4.23 10.00 -6.10
N ALA A 165 -4.62 9.83 -7.37
CA ALA A 165 -3.70 9.43 -8.44
C ALA A 165 -2.58 10.47 -8.65
N ARG A 166 -2.92 11.75 -8.70
CA ARG A 166 -1.97 12.86 -8.83
C ARG A 166 -0.94 12.88 -7.71
N ARG A 167 -1.36 12.67 -6.46
CA ARG A 167 -0.43 12.54 -5.32
C ARG A 167 0.61 11.46 -5.56
N ALA A 168 0.18 10.30 -6.04
CA ALA A 168 1.08 9.18 -6.33
C ALA A 168 1.98 9.47 -7.54
N ILE A 169 1.47 10.11 -8.61
CA ILE A 169 2.27 10.53 -9.78
C ILE A 169 3.42 11.44 -9.35
N LEU A 170 3.16 12.39 -8.48
CA LEU A 170 4.17 13.32 -7.96
C LEU A 170 5.29 12.62 -7.17
N ARG A 171 5.05 11.40 -6.69
CA ARG A 171 6.06 10.59 -5.99
C ARG A 171 6.66 9.47 -6.85
N SER A 172 5.89 8.94 -7.79
CA SER A 172 6.29 7.83 -8.65
C SER A 172 5.60 7.99 -10.02
N PRO A 173 6.24 8.65 -10.99
CA PRO A 173 5.65 8.95 -12.29
C PRO A 173 5.30 7.70 -13.07
N ILE A 174 4.23 7.79 -13.87
CA ILE A 174 3.92 6.89 -14.98
C ILE A 174 4.12 7.64 -16.31
N ASP A 175 4.21 6.91 -17.42
CA ASP A 175 4.56 7.50 -18.72
C ASP A 175 3.36 8.04 -19.48
N ARG A 176 2.18 7.44 -19.30
CA ARG A 176 0.95 7.78 -20.03
C ARG A 176 -0.27 7.75 -19.11
N ILE A 177 -1.25 8.58 -19.42
CA ILE A 177 -2.59 8.53 -18.82
C ILE A 177 -3.65 8.83 -19.86
N GLY A 178 -4.82 8.23 -19.70
CA GLY A 178 -5.98 8.48 -20.56
C GLY A 178 -7.25 7.84 -20.00
N TYR A 179 -8.38 8.10 -20.69
CA TYR A 179 -9.63 7.44 -20.35
C TYR A 179 -9.60 5.96 -20.75
N GLY A 180 -9.94 5.09 -19.84
CA GLY A 180 -9.84 3.64 -20.02
C GLY A 180 -11.15 2.87 -20.01
N GLY A 181 -12.29 3.53 -20.28
CA GLY A 181 -13.59 2.90 -20.28
C GLY A 181 -14.24 2.79 -21.67
N TYR A 182 -15.52 2.42 -21.71
CA TYR A 182 -16.29 2.40 -22.94
C TYR A 182 -16.62 3.81 -23.41
N LEU A 183 -15.95 4.27 -24.46
CA LEU A 183 -16.15 5.60 -25.02
C LEU A 183 -17.63 5.88 -25.38
N LYS A 184 -18.35 4.88 -25.87
CA LYS A 184 -19.79 5.01 -26.20
C LYS A 184 -20.65 5.40 -24.99
N LEU A 185 -20.28 4.98 -23.79
CA LEU A 185 -20.95 5.40 -22.55
C LEU A 185 -20.53 6.81 -22.16
N ALA A 186 -19.24 7.08 -22.15
CA ALA A 186 -18.66 8.37 -21.78
C ALA A 186 -19.15 9.52 -22.67
N LEU A 187 -19.33 9.30 -23.98
CA LEU A 187 -19.84 10.31 -24.93
C LEU A 187 -21.25 10.83 -24.61
N LYS A 188 -22.00 10.18 -23.73
CA LYS A 188 -23.27 10.69 -23.22
C LYS A 188 -23.12 11.71 -22.11
N PHE A 189 -21.91 11.91 -21.62
CA PHE A 189 -21.54 12.80 -20.53
C PHE A 189 -20.43 13.76 -21.01
N PRO A 190 -20.76 14.80 -21.78
CA PRO A 190 -19.76 15.70 -22.36
C PRO A 190 -18.88 16.36 -21.30
N GLU A 191 -19.44 16.76 -20.16
CA GLU A 191 -18.69 17.34 -19.02
C GLU A 191 -17.61 16.41 -18.48
N PHE A 192 -17.85 15.11 -18.54
CA PHE A 192 -16.83 14.11 -18.16
C PHE A 192 -15.69 14.07 -19.18
N ILE A 193 -16.00 14.15 -20.48
CA ILE A 193 -14.98 14.19 -21.54
C ILE A 193 -14.11 15.44 -21.38
N ASP A 194 -14.72 16.62 -21.17
CA ASP A 194 -14.01 17.88 -20.93
C ASP A 194 -13.10 17.78 -19.69
N TYR A 195 -13.59 17.12 -18.63
CA TYR A 195 -12.78 16.89 -17.43
C TYR A 195 -11.59 15.96 -17.70
N VAL A 196 -11.77 14.87 -18.45
CA VAL A 196 -10.67 13.97 -18.83
C VAL A 196 -9.64 14.71 -19.68
N GLU A 197 -10.05 15.58 -20.59
CA GLU A 197 -9.13 16.43 -21.36
C GLU A 197 -8.28 17.31 -20.43
N SER A 198 -8.92 17.96 -19.44
CA SER A 198 -8.20 18.77 -18.45
C SER A 198 -7.20 17.95 -17.62
N VAL A 199 -7.56 16.71 -17.25
CA VAL A 199 -6.65 15.78 -16.55
C VAL A 199 -5.45 15.43 -17.44
N CYS A 200 -5.66 15.18 -18.72
CA CYS A 200 -4.56 14.88 -19.65
C CYS A 200 -3.62 16.08 -19.82
N ASP A 201 -4.15 17.30 -19.86
CA ASP A 201 -3.33 18.50 -19.96
C ASP A 201 -2.52 18.76 -18.67
N GLU A 202 -3.15 18.60 -17.52
CA GLU A 202 -2.45 18.65 -16.23
C GLU A 202 -1.35 17.58 -16.14
N PHE A 203 -1.66 16.34 -16.56
CA PHE A 203 -0.68 15.25 -16.55
C PHE A 203 0.54 15.55 -17.44
N ARG A 204 0.34 16.12 -18.64
CA ARG A 204 1.46 16.53 -19.51
C ARG A 204 2.36 17.54 -18.81
N LEU A 205 1.75 18.53 -18.14
CA LEU A 205 2.51 19.53 -17.37
C LEU A 205 3.28 18.90 -16.22
N LEU A 206 2.65 17.97 -15.47
CA LEU A 206 3.34 17.21 -14.42
C LEU A 206 4.53 16.44 -14.99
N TYR A 207 4.29 15.65 -16.03
CA TYR A 207 5.30 14.81 -16.67
C TYR A 207 6.52 15.63 -17.12
N GLU A 208 6.31 16.77 -17.79
CA GLU A 208 7.40 17.66 -18.21
C GLU A 208 8.26 18.18 -17.04
N ASN A 209 7.66 18.40 -15.87
CA ASN A 209 8.40 18.88 -14.71
C ASN A 209 9.11 17.79 -13.92
N ILE A 210 8.59 16.53 -13.92
CA ILE A 210 9.06 15.48 -13.03
C ILE A 210 9.74 14.30 -13.72
N LYS A 211 9.64 14.17 -15.06
CA LYS A 211 10.27 13.06 -15.80
C LYS A 211 11.78 12.98 -15.54
N GLY A 212 12.28 11.77 -15.40
CA GLY A 212 13.71 11.51 -15.22
C GLY A 212 14.29 11.92 -13.87
N THR A 213 13.45 12.30 -12.91
CA THR A 213 13.88 12.70 -11.57
C THR A 213 13.18 11.89 -10.47
N THR A 214 13.87 11.78 -9.35
CA THR A 214 13.32 11.19 -8.13
C THR A 214 13.00 12.32 -7.15
N PRO A 215 11.78 12.40 -6.61
CA PRO A 215 11.42 13.40 -5.62
C PRO A 215 12.23 13.24 -4.33
N TYR A 216 12.45 14.32 -3.63
CA TYR A 216 13.09 14.30 -2.32
C TYR A 216 12.28 13.44 -1.34
N CYS A 217 12.97 12.54 -0.65
CA CYS A 217 12.37 11.69 0.38
C CYS A 217 13.00 12.02 1.74
N VAL A 218 12.15 12.22 2.74
CA VAL A 218 12.60 12.59 4.10
C VAL A 218 13.08 11.38 4.89
N LYS A 219 12.50 10.20 4.64
CA LYS A 219 12.80 8.95 5.35
C LYS A 219 12.63 7.74 4.42
N LYS A 220 13.32 6.65 4.78
CA LYS A 220 13.14 5.34 4.18
C LYS A 220 12.23 4.50 5.07
N VAL A 221 11.13 4.07 4.51
CA VAL A 221 10.08 3.34 5.22
C VAL A 221 9.92 1.96 4.63
N ALA A 222 9.94 0.93 5.46
CA ALA A 222 9.66 -0.44 5.03
C ALA A 222 8.28 -0.89 5.49
N VAL A 223 7.47 -1.41 4.56
CA VAL A 223 6.24 -2.12 4.89
C VAL A 223 6.53 -3.62 4.88
N LEU A 224 6.35 -4.27 6.02
CA LEU A 224 6.49 -5.72 6.13
C LEU A 224 5.22 -6.40 5.63
N ASN A 225 5.41 -7.43 4.82
CA ASN A 225 4.36 -8.36 4.43
C ASN A 225 4.99 -9.69 3.98
N CYS A 226 4.17 -10.69 3.64
CA CYS A 226 4.67 -11.99 3.23
C CYS A 226 5.25 -12.04 1.81
N TRP A 227 5.06 -11.00 1.01
CA TRP A 227 5.46 -11.00 -0.41
C TRP A 227 6.71 -10.17 -0.72
N GLY A 228 7.08 -9.23 0.15
CA GLY A 228 8.14 -8.25 -0.11
C GLY A 228 7.84 -7.31 -1.29
N LYS A 229 6.59 -7.13 -1.61
CA LYS A 229 6.10 -6.36 -2.76
C LYS A 229 4.75 -5.76 -2.44
N MET A 230 4.40 -4.70 -3.17
CA MET A 230 3.06 -4.15 -3.06
C MET A 230 2.06 -5.10 -3.73
N ARG A 231 1.04 -5.47 -3.00
CA ARG A 231 -0.14 -6.20 -3.51
C ARG A 231 -1.40 -5.52 -3.03
N ALA A 232 -2.32 -5.31 -3.94
CA ALA A 232 -3.59 -4.66 -3.66
C ALA A 232 -4.73 -5.65 -3.92
N TRP A 233 -5.08 -6.42 -2.93
CA TRP A 233 -6.22 -7.34 -3.01
C TRP A 233 -7.54 -6.63 -3.25
N GLY A 234 -7.62 -5.36 -2.92
CA GLY A 234 -8.79 -4.54 -3.21
C GLY A 234 -9.16 -4.45 -4.68
N ASN A 235 -8.20 -4.65 -5.60
CA ASN A 235 -8.47 -4.63 -7.02
C ASN A 235 -9.43 -5.74 -7.48
N HIS A 236 -9.50 -6.83 -6.75
CA HIS A 236 -10.41 -7.93 -7.04
C HIS A 236 -11.85 -7.66 -6.66
N MET A 237 -12.09 -6.67 -5.84
CA MET A 237 -13.43 -6.28 -5.41
C MET A 237 -14.29 -5.79 -6.56
N VAL A 238 -13.65 -5.23 -7.57
CA VAL A 238 -14.31 -4.72 -8.78
C VAL A 238 -15.12 -5.80 -9.49
N HIS A 239 -14.62 -7.02 -9.51
CA HIS A 239 -15.29 -8.11 -10.22
C HIS A 239 -16.42 -8.76 -9.44
N HIS A 240 -16.33 -8.76 -8.12
CA HIS A 240 -17.16 -9.67 -7.32
C HIS A 240 -17.78 -9.04 -6.08
N ALA A 241 -17.65 -7.75 -5.91
CA ALA A 241 -18.14 -7.01 -4.73
C ALA A 241 -17.72 -7.68 -3.41
N ILE A 242 -16.53 -8.27 -3.38
CA ILE A 242 -16.01 -8.97 -2.21
C ILE A 242 -15.25 -7.96 -1.35
N TYR A 243 -15.86 -7.55 -0.27
CA TYR A 243 -15.26 -6.63 0.67
C TYR A 243 -14.52 -7.40 1.76
N TYR A 244 -13.21 -7.09 1.90
CA TYR A 244 -12.38 -7.57 3.00
C TYR A 244 -12.21 -6.46 4.02
N LYS A 245 -12.95 -6.52 5.10
CA LYS A 245 -12.80 -5.56 6.20
C LYS A 245 -11.38 -5.56 6.77
N GLN A 246 -10.75 -6.72 6.79
CA GLN A 246 -9.39 -6.91 7.30
C GLN A 246 -8.33 -6.08 6.57
N ASN A 247 -8.63 -5.62 5.35
CA ASN A 247 -7.65 -4.92 4.53
C ASN A 247 -7.72 -3.39 4.66
N TYR A 248 -8.71 -2.85 5.36
CA TYR A 248 -8.91 -1.39 5.31
C TYR A 248 -7.71 -0.61 5.87
N SER A 249 -7.14 -1.04 6.99
CA SER A 249 -5.95 -0.38 7.55
C SER A 249 -4.74 -0.51 6.64
N TYR A 250 -4.50 -1.68 6.06
CA TYR A 250 -3.41 -1.88 5.11
C TYR A 250 -3.60 -1.00 3.87
N ALA A 251 -4.77 -1.04 3.25
CA ALA A 251 -5.08 -0.23 2.08
C ALA A 251 -4.98 1.27 2.38
N GLY A 252 -5.47 1.71 3.53
CA GLY A 252 -5.38 3.10 3.97
C GLY A 252 -3.94 3.59 4.16
N ILE A 253 -3.09 2.76 4.73
CA ILE A 253 -1.66 3.05 4.88
C ILE A 253 -0.95 3.12 3.52
N ILE A 254 -1.20 2.18 2.61
CA ILE A 254 -0.61 2.21 1.27
C ILE A 254 -1.05 3.45 0.49
N GLU A 255 -2.32 3.82 0.61
CA GLU A 255 -2.84 5.06 0.00
C GLU A 255 -2.15 6.30 0.58
N ALA A 256 -2.03 6.40 1.90
CA ALA A 256 -1.32 7.49 2.56
C ALA A 256 0.15 7.57 2.13
N LEU A 257 0.86 6.43 2.10
CA LEU A 257 2.25 6.35 1.69
C LEU A 257 2.46 6.68 0.21
N SER A 258 1.47 6.44 -0.65
CA SER A 258 1.57 6.68 -2.10
C SER A 258 1.84 8.15 -2.43
N GLY A 259 1.33 9.10 -1.64
CA GLY A 259 1.59 10.53 -1.79
C GLY A 259 2.59 11.12 -0.80
N ALA A 260 3.04 10.34 0.19
CA ALA A 260 3.92 10.83 1.24
C ALA A 260 5.38 10.98 0.76
N PRO A 261 6.17 11.90 1.33
CA PRO A 261 7.55 12.15 0.92
C PRO A 261 8.53 11.11 1.50
N PHE A 262 8.20 9.82 1.36
CA PHE A 262 9.00 8.70 1.83
C PHE A 262 9.52 7.84 0.67
N ASP A 263 10.71 7.26 0.84
CA ASP A 263 11.20 6.15 0.04
C ASP A 263 10.58 4.86 0.62
N VAL A 264 9.52 4.36 -0.01
CA VAL A 264 8.75 3.21 0.48
C VAL A 264 9.27 1.93 -0.15
N LYS A 265 9.63 0.98 0.71
CA LYS A 265 10.08 -0.36 0.35
C LYS A 265 9.15 -1.42 0.93
N PHE A 266 9.03 -2.53 0.24
CA PHE A 266 8.34 -3.71 0.76
C PHE A 266 9.38 -4.78 1.06
N ILE A 267 9.31 -5.34 2.26
CA ILE A 267 10.24 -6.38 2.73
C ILE A 267 9.43 -7.58 3.19
N SER A 268 9.79 -8.77 2.71
CA SER A 268 9.17 -10.00 3.17
C SER A 268 9.87 -10.57 4.40
N PHE A 269 9.16 -11.42 5.13
CA PHE A 269 9.76 -12.15 6.25
C PHE A 269 10.86 -13.12 5.79
N ASP A 270 10.75 -13.64 4.55
CA ASP A 270 11.79 -14.47 3.94
C ASP A 270 13.06 -13.67 3.61
N ASP A 271 12.91 -12.41 3.18
CA ASP A 271 14.06 -11.52 3.00
C ASP A 271 14.82 -11.31 4.31
N ILE A 272 14.08 -11.10 5.42
CA ILE A 272 14.68 -10.95 6.75
C ILE A 272 15.39 -12.22 7.21
N ARG A 273 14.79 -13.40 6.99
CA ARG A 273 15.43 -14.70 7.31
C ARG A 273 16.70 -14.91 6.54
N LYS A 274 16.70 -14.52 5.27
CA LYS A 274 17.86 -14.67 4.38
C LYS A 274 18.99 -13.73 4.77
N ASP A 275 18.67 -12.48 5.06
CA ASP A 275 19.64 -11.45 5.43
C ASP A 275 18.98 -10.33 6.23
N ALA A 276 19.12 -10.36 7.54
CA ALA A 276 18.55 -9.33 8.41
C ALA A 276 19.15 -7.93 8.19
N SER A 277 20.32 -7.81 7.56
CA SER A 277 20.95 -6.53 7.24
C SER A 277 20.16 -5.70 6.23
N ILE A 278 19.17 -6.29 5.55
CA ILE A 278 18.21 -5.54 4.71
C ILE A 278 17.49 -4.42 5.47
N LEU A 279 17.41 -4.52 6.80
CA LEU A 279 16.83 -3.51 7.68
C LEU A 279 17.77 -2.35 8.00
N ASP A 280 19.08 -2.46 7.75
CA ASP A 280 20.07 -1.46 8.18
C ASP A 280 19.95 -0.13 7.42
N ASP A 281 19.36 -0.14 6.21
CA ASP A 281 19.11 1.06 5.40
C ASP A 281 17.67 1.60 5.55
N ILE A 282 16.96 1.18 6.60
CA ILE A 282 15.57 1.59 6.87
C ILE A 282 15.54 2.49 8.12
N ASP A 283 14.75 3.56 8.06
CA ASP A 283 14.51 4.42 9.23
C ASP A 283 13.34 3.91 10.08
N VAL A 284 12.24 3.49 9.42
CA VAL A 284 11.01 3.07 10.10
C VAL A 284 10.40 1.85 9.42
N ILE A 285 10.02 0.86 10.21
CA ILE A 285 9.26 -0.31 9.76
C ILE A 285 7.78 -0.11 10.08
N LEU A 286 6.91 -0.48 9.15
CA LEU A 286 5.46 -0.58 9.34
C LEU A 286 5.01 -2.03 9.24
N ASN A 287 4.20 -2.47 10.22
CA ASN A 287 3.47 -3.73 10.16
C ASN A 287 1.99 -3.47 10.40
N VAL A 288 1.15 -3.76 9.41
CA VAL A 288 -0.19 -3.20 9.28
C VAL A 288 -1.21 -4.23 8.83
N GLY A 289 -2.36 -4.25 9.46
CA GLY A 289 -3.51 -5.08 9.06
C GLY A 289 -4.08 -5.89 10.22
N ASP A 290 -4.89 -6.88 9.89
CA ASP A 290 -5.48 -7.79 10.87
C ASP A 290 -4.54 -8.95 11.19
N ALA A 291 -4.74 -9.54 12.35
CA ALA A 291 -4.01 -10.72 12.79
C ALA A 291 -4.10 -11.88 11.79
N ASP A 292 -3.07 -12.69 11.79
CA ASP A 292 -3.01 -13.93 11.01
C ASP A 292 -3.26 -13.75 9.50
N THR A 293 -2.93 -12.58 8.97
CA THR A 293 -2.97 -12.30 7.53
C THR A 293 -1.58 -12.25 6.92
N ALA A 294 -1.49 -12.38 5.61
CA ALA A 294 -0.22 -12.18 4.89
C ALA A 294 0.27 -10.73 4.94
N TYR A 295 -0.57 -9.78 5.34
CA TYR A 295 -0.19 -8.38 5.57
C TYR A 295 0.59 -8.22 6.87
N THR A 296 0.09 -8.80 7.96
CA THR A 296 0.76 -8.73 9.29
C THR A 296 1.80 -9.81 9.50
N GLY A 297 1.68 -10.96 8.81
CA GLY A 297 2.69 -12.00 8.81
C GLY A 297 2.30 -13.33 9.48
N GLY A 298 1.23 -13.38 10.30
CA GLY A 298 0.74 -14.60 10.92
C GLY A 298 1.84 -15.45 11.57
N GLU A 299 1.95 -16.71 11.19
CA GLU A 299 2.94 -17.67 11.72
C GLU A 299 4.42 -17.23 11.58
N ASN A 300 4.73 -16.24 10.75
CA ASN A 300 6.10 -15.73 10.66
C ASN A 300 6.61 -15.18 12.01
N TRP A 301 5.71 -14.74 12.87
CA TRP A 301 6.06 -14.22 14.19
C TRP A 301 6.35 -15.31 15.23
N MET A 302 6.20 -16.59 14.88
CA MET A 302 6.71 -17.71 15.68
C MET A 302 8.23 -17.93 15.48
N ASP A 303 8.80 -17.35 14.41
CA ASP A 303 10.21 -17.52 14.07
C ASP A 303 11.09 -16.57 14.89
N PRO A 304 11.97 -17.10 15.77
CA PRO A 304 12.86 -16.27 16.57
C PRO A 304 13.77 -15.36 15.75
N ALA A 305 14.18 -15.78 14.55
CA ALA A 305 15.04 -14.98 13.69
C ALA A 305 14.35 -13.70 13.21
N VAL A 306 13.08 -13.80 12.83
CA VAL A 306 12.25 -12.63 12.43
C VAL A 306 12.02 -11.71 13.64
N VAL A 307 11.59 -12.29 14.75
CA VAL A 307 11.32 -11.54 15.99
C VAL A 307 12.57 -10.80 16.48
N GLU A 308 13.73 -11.49 16.51
CA GLU A 308 15.00 -10.89 16.94
C GLU A 308 15.47 -9.79 15.98
N ALA A 309 15.36 -10.00 14.67
CA ALA A 309 15.77 -9.01 13.68
C ALA A 309 14.99 -7.69 13.84
N VAL A 310 13.65 -7.75 13.94
CA VAL A 310 12.80 -6.56 14.06
C VAL A 310 12.95 -5.93 15.45
N ARG A 311 12.97 -6.73 16.53
CA ARG A 311 13.20 -6.21 17.88
C ARG A 311 14.58 -5.56 18.00
N GLY A 312 15.63 -6.20 17.45
CA GLY A 312 16.98 -5.68 17.42
C GLY A 312 17.11 -4.40 16.61
N PHE A 313 16.40 -4.29 15.49
CA PHE A 313 16.33 -3.05 14.71
C PHE A 313 15.83 -1.89 15.56
N VAL A 314 14.70 -2.05 16.26
CA VAL A 314 14.16 -0.99 17.13
C VAL A 314 15.12 -0.70 18.29
N HIS A 315 15.66 -1.74 18.94
CA HIS A 315 16.60 -1.56 20.05
C HIS A 315 17.83 -0.73 19.65
N ARG A 316 18.32 -0.86 18.42
CA ARG A 316 19.45 -0.09 17.89
C ARG A 316 19.12 1.35 17.51
N GLY A 317 17.83 1.73 17.43
CA GLY A 317 17.40 3.11 17.16
C GLY A 317 16.41 3.25 15.99
N GLY A 318 16.02 2.16 15.35
CA GLY A 318 14.99 2.17 14.31
C GLY A 318 13.59 2.47 14.86
N GLY A 319 12.71 2.98 14.01
CA GLY A 319 11.30 3.20 14.32
C GLY A 319 10.42 2.01 13.96
N LEU A 320 9.38 1.74 14.75
CA LEU A 320 8.39 0.70 14.42
C LEU A 320 6.97 1.25 14.58
N ILE A 321 6.16 1.16 13.53
CA ILE A 321 4.75 1.57 13.56
C ILE A 321 3.89 0.34 13.32
N GLY A 322 2.95 0.09 14.23
CA GLY A 322 1.95 -0.96 14.10
C GLY A 322 0.56 -0.37 13.95
N VAL A 323 -0.21 -0.87 12.97
CA VAL A 323 -1.60 -0.45 12.76
C VAL A 323 -2.51 -1.67 12.71
N GLY A 324 -3.58 -1.65 13.47
CA GLY A 324 -4.50 -2.76 13.59
C GLY A 324 -4.03 -3.79 14.62
N GLU A 325 -3.65 -4.97 14.17
CA GLU A 325 -3.11 -6.06 14.99
C GLU A 325 -1.68 -6.41 14.52
N PRO A 326 -0.73 -5.49 14.69
CA PRO A 326 0.63 -5.70 14.22
C PRO A 326 1.30 -6.86 14.96
N THR A 327 2.09 -7.63 14.24
CA THR A 327 2.82 -8.80 14.77
C THR A 327 1.95 -9.83 15.49
N ALA A 328 0.64 -9.81 15.22
CA ALA A 328 -0.30 -10.65 15.94
C ALA A 328 -0.32 -12.08 15.41
N HIS A 329 -0.12 -13.00 16.33
CA HIS A 329 -0.31 -14.43 16.18
C HIS A 329 -0.37 -15.06 17.57
N GLN A 330 -1.38 -15.89 17.84
CA GLN A 330 -1.50 -16.53 19.17
C GLN A 330 -0.38 -17.56 19.38
N TRP A 331 0.68 -17.18 20.10
CA TRP A 331 1.84 -18.01 20.35
C TRP A 331 2.42 -17.79 21.73
N GLN A 332 2.73 -18.86 22.45
CA GLN A 332 3.37 -18.84 23.78
C GLN A 332 2.71 -17.88 24.80
N GLY A 333 1.39 -17.82 24.79
CA GLY A 333 0.62 -16.99 25.71
C GLY A 333 0.58 -15.49 25.39
N ARG A 334 1.07 -15.10 24.22
CA ARG A 334 0.98 -13.73 23.69
C ARG A 334 0.17 -13.72 22.41
N PHE A 335 -0.48 -12.59 22.15
CA PHE A 335 -1.14 -12.31 20.87
C PHE A 335 -0.29 -11.36 20.04
N ILE A 336 0.12 -10.21 20.57
CA ILE A 336 1.08 -9.30 19.93
C ILE A 336 2.50 -9.78 20.22
N GLN A 337 3.17 -10.36 19.24
CA GLN A 337 4.50 -10.99 19.48
C GLN A 337 5.60 -9.99 19.82
N LEU A 338 5.48 -8.73 19.41
CA LEU A 338 6.31 -7.62 19.82
C LEU A 338 5.63 -6.68 20.83
N ALA A 339 4.79 -7.22 21.72
CA ALA A 339 4.11 -6.43 22.75
C ALA A 339 5.06 -5.61 23.62
N ASP A 340 6.23 -6.16 23.94
CA ASP A 340 7.29 -5.48 24.70
C ASP A 340 7.87 -4.26 23.95
N VAL A 341 7.86 -4.28 22.63
CA VAL A 341 8.30 -3.17 21.78
C VAL A 341 7.19 -2.13 21.61
N PHE A 342 5.99 -2.56 21.24
CA PHE A 342 4.85 -1.65 21.03
C PHE A 342 4.28 -1.08 22.34
N GLY A 343 4.46 -1.79 23.44
CA GLY A 343 3.85 -1.42 24.71
C GLY A 343 2.36 -1.74 24.81
N VAL A 344 1.81 -2.54 23.90
CA VAL A 344 0.41 -2.95 23.90
C VAL A 344 0.27 -4.44 23.72
N GLU A 345 -0.84 -4.98 24.27
CA GLU A 345 -1.22 -6.38 24.12
C GLU A 345 -2.75 -6.47 24.01
N CYS A 346 -3.25 -7.56 23.48
CA CYS A 346 -4.68 -7.83 23.34
C CYS A 346 -5.15 -8.83 24.40
N GLU A 347 -6.26 -8.52 25.06
CA GLU A 347 -6.92 -9.41 26.02
C GLU A 347 -7.91 -10.31 25.29
N ASN A 348 -7.50 -11.54 25.04
CA ASN A 348 -8.34 -12.53 24.35
C ASN A 348 -9.29 -13.22 25.33
N GLY A 349 -10.60 -13.13 25.05
CA GLY A 349 -11.64 -13.89 25.74
C GLY A 349 -12.32 -13.21 26.91
N PHE A 350 -11.86 -12.02 27.34
CA PHE A 350 -12.48 -11.25 28.41
C PHE A 350 -12.59 -9.78 28.06
N ASN A 351 -13.60 -9.11 28.60
CA ASN A 351 -13.69 -7.67 28.49
C ASN A 351 -12.63 -6.99 29.37
N LEU A 352 -12.03 -5.93 28.86
CA LEU A 352 -11.13 -5.09 29.64
C LEU A 352 -11.82 -4.58 30.91
N ASN A 353 -11.09 -4.62 32.02
CA ASN A 353 -11.49 -3.90 33.21
C ASN A 353 -11.40 -2.41 32.94
N LYS A 354 -12.49 -1.71 33.08
CA LYS A 354 -12.62 -0.28 32.79
C LYS A 354 -11.71 0.62 33.65
N ASP A 355 -11.21 0.11 34.77
CA ASP A 355 -10.40 0.87 35.72
C ASP A 355 -8.90 0.53 35.64
N LYS A 356 -8.43 -0.04 34.52
CA LYS A 356 -7.05 -0.53 34.38
C LYS A 356 -5.98 0.57 34.45
N TYR A 357 -6.28 1.77 34.00
CA TYR A 357 -5.35 2.90 34.04
C TYR A 357 -6.06 4.25 34.11
N ASN A 358 -5.36 5.18 34.76
CA ASN A 358 -5.71 6.59 34.66
C ASN A 358 -5.07 7.16 33.40
N TRP A 359 -5.88 7.68 32.50
CA TRP A 359 -5.43 8.34 31.30
C TRP A 359 -6.00 9.76 31.26
N GLU A 360 -5.14 10.70 30.94
CA GLU A 360 -5.52 12.09 30.69
C GLU A 360 -4.97 12.50 29.34
N GLU A 361 -5.79 13.19 28.55
CA GLU A 361 -5.39 13.73 27.26
C GLU A 361 -4.25 14.74 27.45
N HIS A 362 -3.19 14.62 26.66
CA HIS A 362 -2.07 15.53 26.69
C HIS A 362 -1.51 15.78 25.30
N PRO A 363 -0.90 16.97 25.04
CA PRO A 363 -0.31 17.27 23.76
C PRO A 363 0.86 16.32 23.43
N HIS A 364 0.90 15.83 22.18
CA HIS A 364 2.02 15.04 21.69
C HIS A 364 2.34 15.42 20.24
N PHE A 365 3.62 15.42 19.88
CA PHE A 365 4.11 15.77 18.54
C PHE A 365 3.33 15.12 17.39
N ILE A 366 2.96 13.85 17.52
CA ILE A 366 2.24 13.11 16.47
C ILE A 366 0.88 13.72 16.18
N MET A 367 0.21 14.29 17.19
CA MET A 367 -1.17 14.77 17.11
C MET A 367 -1.29 16.28 16.88
N GLU A 368 -0.19 17.05 16.82
CA GLU A 368 -0.22 18.51 16.76
C GLU A 368 -1.02 19.08 15.56
N ASP A 369 -1.11 18.34 14.45
CA ASP A 369 -1.83 18.76 13.24
C ASP A 369 -3.28 18.20 13.20
N CYS A 370 -3.70 17.44 14.21
CA CYS A 370 -5.06 16.91 14.27
C CYS A 370 -6.01 17.96 14.81
N SER A 371 -7.09 18.24 14.08
CA SER A 371 -8.04 19.32 14.42
C SER A 371 -9.29 18.85 15.15
N GLY A 372 -9.41 17.58 15.47
CA GLY A 372 -10.58 16.98 16.08
C GLY A 372 -10.35 15.55 16.56
N GLU A 373 -11.43 14.78 16.69
CA GLU A 373 -11.35 13.37 17.03
C GLU A 373 -10.70 12.60 15.85
N ILE A 374 -9.63 11.86 16.14
CA ILE A 374 -8.94 11.03 15.14
C ILE A 374 -9.86 9.89 14.71
N ASP A 375 -9.99 9.70 13.40
CA ASP A 375 -10.73 8.57 12.84
C ASP A 375 -9.86 7.29 12.83
N PHE A 376 -10.15 6.38 13.73
CA PHE A 376 -9.54 5.06 13.78
C PHE A 376 -10.35 4.00 13.00
N GLY A 377 -11.42 4.38 12.30
CA GLY A 377 -12.35 3.44 11.68
C GLY A 377 -13.07 2.58 12.72
N GLU A 378 -13.13 1.27 12.47
CA GLU A 378 -13.70 0.34 13.47
C GLU A 378 -12.82 0.21 14.71
N GLY A 379 -11.51 0.50 14.60
CA GLY A 379 -10.53 0.32 15.66
C GLY A 379 -10.38 -1.14 16.08
N LYS A 380 -9.41 -1.42 16.95
CA LYS A 380 -9.28 -2.75 17.56
C LYS A 380 -9.75 -2.72 19.00
N LYS A 381 -10.36 -3.83 19.42
CA LYS A 381 -10.94 -3.99 20.76
C LYS A 381 -10.03 -4.83 21.66
N ASN A 382 -10.26 -4.70 22.96
CA ASN A 382 -9.51 -5.41 23.99
C ASN A 382 -8.01 -5.10 24.02
N MET A 383 -7.60 -3.97 23.43
CA MET A 383 -6.21 -3.52 23.44
C MET A 383 -5.90 -2.78 24.74
N TYR A 384 -4.87 -3.20 25.44
CA TYR A 384 -4.41 -2.57 26.68
C TYR A 384 -2.90 -2.24 26.65
N ALA A 385 -2.54 -1.21 27.41
CA ALA A 385 -1.16 -0.77 27.53
C ALA A 385 -0.40 -1.57 28.59
N LEU A 386 0.87 -1.90 28.27
CA LEU A 386 1.83 -2.46 29.21
C LEU A 386 2.48 -1.32 30.02
N ASP A 387 3.07 -1.68 31.15
CA ASP A 387 3.81 -0.73 31.99
C ASP A 387 4.90 0.01 31.21
N GLY A 388 5.04 1.32 31.46
CA GLY A 388 5.98 2.19 30.76
C GLY A 388 5.57 2.59 29.33
N THR A 389 4.30 2.41 28.95
CA THR A 389 3.71 2.87 27.69
C THR A 389 2.98 4.18 27.87
N GLU A 390 3.21 5.13 26.99
CA GLU A 390 2.48 6.40 26.93
C GLU A 390 1.26 6.24 26.02
N ILE A 391 0.06 6.37 26.59
CA ILE A 391 -1.20 6.31 25.85
C ILE A 391 -1.50 7.71 25.31
N LEU A 392 -1.59 7.86 23.98
CA LEU A 392 -1.92 9.13 23.36
C LEU A 392 -3.43 9.30 23.18
N VAL A 393 -4.14 8.25 22.81
CA VAL A 393 -5.59 8.24 22.63
C VAL A 393 -6.19 6.98 23.24
N GLN A 394 -7.21 7.18 24.05
CA GLN A 394 -8.04 6.11 24.62
C GLN A 394 -9.50 6.41 24.34
N LYS A 395 -10.26 5.41 23.95
CA LYS A 395 -11.72 5.51 23.73
C LYS A 395 -12.38 4.28 24.33
N ASP A 396 -13.45 4.50 25.09
CA ASP A 396 -14.21 3.41 25.75
C ASP A 396 -13.31 2.45 26.56
N HIS A 397 -12.27 3.00 27.21
CA HIS A 397 -11.24 2.28 27.96
C HIS A 397 -10.30 1.39 27.14
N GLU A 398 -10.34 1.54 25.83
CA GLU A 398 -9.47 0.83 24.90
C GLU A 398 -8.36 1.72 24.36
N VAL A 399 -7.15 1.21 24.28
CA VAL A 399 -6.02 1.94 23.70
C VAL A 399 -6.22 2.06 22.20
N GLN A 400 -6.38 3.29 21.72
CA GLN A 400 -6.50 3.57 20.30
C GLN A 400 -5.15 3.98 19.69
N MET A 401 -4.33 4.68 20.46
CA MET A 401 -3.01 5.09 20.05
C MET A 401 -2.07 5.15 21.24
N ALA A 402 -0.89 4.60 21.09
CA ALA A 402 0.14 4.60 22.14
C ALA A 402 1.53 4.69 21.53
N VAL A 403 2.48 5.16 22.34
CA VAL A 403 3.89 5.25 21.98
C VAL A 403 4.77 4.67 23.06
N ARG A 404 5.94 4.16 22.65
CA ARG A 404 6.92 3.59 23.59
C ARG A 404 8.34 3.79 23.08
N THR A 405 9.26 3.98 24.02
CA THR A 405 10.70 3.88 23.74
C THR A 405 11.16 2.47 24.04
N PHE A 406 11.89 1.86 23.11
CA PHE A 406 12.49 0.53 23.28
C PHE A 406 13.97 0.56 22.87
N GLY A 407 14.86 0.40 23.86
CA GLY A 407 16.30 0.61 23.64
C GLY A 407 16.58 2.06 23.22
N LYS A 408 17.13 2.25 22.03
CA LYS A 408 17.38 3.57 21.44
C LYS A 408 16.28 4.00 20.45
N GLY A 409 15.40 3.09 20.07
CA GLY A 409 14.33 3.34 19.10
C GLY A 409 12.99 3.63 19.77
N ARG A 410 11.99 3.85 18.91
CA ARG A 410 10.64 4.24 19.31
C ARG A 410 9.61 3.44 18.53
N SER A 411 8.49 3.17 19.15
CA SER A 411 7.36 2.51 18.51
C SER A 411 6.07 3.31 18.67
N VAL A 412 5.19 3.16 17.68
CA VAL A 412 3.84 3.74 17.66
C VAL A 412 2.86 2.62 17.40
N TYR A 413 1.82 2.53 18.21
CA TYR A 413 0.66 1.69 17.97
C TYR A 413 -0.54 2.55 17.61
N ILE A 414 -1.30 2.14 16.59
CA ILE A 414 -2.54 2.78 16.13
C ILE A 414 -3.58 1.68 15.87
N SER A 415 -4.76 1.76 16.48
CA SER A 415 -5.76 0.68 16.41
C SER A 415 -6.41 0.50 15.04
N GLY A 416 -6.34 1.51 14.19
CA GLY A 416 -6.81 1.51 12.81
C GLY A 416 -6.56 2.87 12.18
N LEU A 417 -6.34 2.92 10.86
CA LEU A 417 -6.04 4.18 10.16
C LEU A 417 -6.63 4.15 8.74
N PRO A 418 -7.93 4.41 8.59
CA PRO A 418 -8.53 4.59 7.27
C PRO A 418 -7.91 5.80 6.57
N TYR A 419 -7.88 5.76 5.24
CA TYR A 419 -7.31 6.86 4.47
C TYR A 419 -8.14 8.14 4.57
N SER A 420 -7.45 9.21 4.95
CA SER A 420 -7.86 10.60 4.80
C SER A 420 -6.61 11.47 4.73
N PHE A 421 -6.74 12.74 4.35
CA PHE A 421 -5.59 13.66 4.37
C PHE A 421 -5.10 13.91 5.80
N GLU A 422 -6.01 14.00 6.75
CA GLU A 422 -5.67 14.16 8.17
C GLU A 422 -4.95 12.93 8.72
N ASN A 423 -5.46 11.72 8.47
CA ASN A 423 -4.80 10.48 8.86
C ASN A 423 -3.46 10.27 8.13
N SER A 424 -3.32 10.74 6.90
CA SER A 424 -2.03 10.74 6.18
C SER A 424 -1.02 11.66 6.87
N ARG A 425 -1.46 12.81 7.38
CA ARG A 425 -0.62 13.71 8.17
C ARG A 425 -0.25 13.10 9.52
N LEU A 426 -1.19 12.44 10.18
CA LEU A 426 -0.94 11.69 11.42
C LEU A 426 0.17 10.64 11.20
N LEU A 427 0.04 9.83 10.14
CA LEU A 427 1.04 8.83 9.77
C LEU A 427 2.40 9.47 9.46
N TYR A 428 2.40 10.58 8.71
CA TYR A 428 3.63 11.31 8.41
C TYR A 428 4.37 11.72 9.70
N ARG A 429 3.66 12.33 10.65
CA ARG A 429 4.24 12.74 11.93
C ARG A 429 4.65 11.54 12.79
N ALA A 430 3.90 10.44 12.76
CA ALA A 430 4.27 9.20 13.43
C ALA A 430 5.59 8.64 12.91
N VAL A 431 5.82 8.66 11.58
CA VAL A 431 7.10 8.24 10.96
C VAL A 431 8.25 9.15 11.40
N ILE A 432 8.05 10.47 11.37
CA ILE A 432 9.08 11.43 11.81
C ILE A 432 9.43 11.23 13.29
N TRP A 433 8.43 11.05 14.15
CA TRP A 433 8.63 10.83 15.58
C TRP A 433 9.35 9.47 15.85
N ALA A 434 8.87 8.41 15.20
CA ALA A 434 9.46 7.07 15.36
C ALA A 434 10.92 7.02 14.91
N SER A 435 11.29 7.82 13.89
CA SER A 435 12.67 7.96 13.42
C SER A 435 13.54 8.91 14.27
N GLY A 436 12.98 9.58 15.29
CA GLY A 436 13.72 10.53 16.14
C GLY A 436 14.16 11.81 15.45
N ASP A 437 13.41 12.26 14.43
CA ASP A 437 13.84 13.36 13.55
C ASP A 437 12.86 14.57 13.53
N GLU A 438 12.19 14.83 14.63
CA GLU A 438 11.19 15.90 14.79
C GLU A 438 11.71 17.28 14.37
N LYS A 439 13.00 17.54 14.60
CA LYS A 439 13.66 18.80 14.23
C LYS A 439 13.67 19.07 12.71
N ASN A 440 13.55 18.02 11.90
CA ASN A 440 13.57 18.11 10.44
C ASN A 440 12.16 18.06 9.82
N LEU A 441 11.09 18.09 10.62
CA LEU A 441 9.70 18.11 10.12
C LEU A 441 9.52 19.24 9.09
N LYS A 442 10.02 20.45 9.38
CA LYS A 442 9.85 21.64 8.55
C LYS A 442 10.87 21.70 7.40
N LYS A 443 10.89 20.67 6.55
CA LYS A 443 11.64 20.64 5.28
C LYS A 443 10.73 20.13 4.17
N TRP A 444 10.49 20.97 3.16
CA TRP A 444 9.53 20.68 2.10
C TRP A 444 8.17 20.28 2.70
N PHE A 445 7.64 21.15 3.55
CA PHE A 445 6.50 20.89 4.40
C PHE A 445 5.46 22.02 4.30
N SER A 446 4.20 21.67 4.46
CA SER A 446 3.07 22.59 4.54
C SER A 446 2.40 22.45 5.91
N THR A 447 1.98 23.57 6.52
CA THR A 447 1.24 23.55 7.79
C THR A 447 -0.19 23.02 7.63
N ASN A 448 -0.76 23.09 6.43
CA ASN A 448 -2.09 22.60 6.14
C ASN A 448 -2.01 21.17 5.58
N TYR A 449 -2.68 20.20 6.19
CA TYR A 449 -2.63 18.80 5.77
C TYR A 449 -3.30 18.54 4.41
N ASN A 450 -4.14 19.44 3.92
CA ASN A 450 -4.73 19.39 2.58
C ASN A 450 -3.78 19.87 1.48
N VAL A 451 -2.64 20.44 1.87
CA VAL A 451 -1.64 20.97 0.94
C VAL A 451 -0.32 20.22 1.13
N GLU A 452 0.25 19.75 0.05
CA GLU A 452 1.50 19.00 0.05
C GLU A 452 2.61 19.76 -0.71
N VAL A 453 3.85 19.47 -0.34
CA VAL A 453 5.06 20.04 -1.00
C VAL A 453 5.90 18.89 -1.54
N HIS A 454 6.15 18.90 -2.84
CA HIS A 454 6.97 17.89 -3.51
C HIS A 454 8.17 18.56 -4.17
N ALA A 455 9.38 18.19 -3.75
CA ALA A 455 10.63 18.79 -4.23
C ALA A 455 11.38 17.84 -5.18
N TYR A 456 11.84 18.39 -6.28
CA TYR A 456 12.62 17.72 -7.32
C TYR A 456 13.97 18.42 -7.43
N VAL A 457 14.81 18.20 -6.42
CA VAL A 457 16.07 18.92 -6.23
C VAL A 457 17.00 18.82 -7.44
N LYS A 458 17.02 17.66 -8.13
CA LYS A 458 17.83 17.49 -9.35
C LYS A 458 17.37 18.37 -10.51
N ASN A 459 16.10 18.73 -10.56
CA ASN A 459 15.54 19.63 -11.58
C ASN A 459 15.49 21.09 -11.11
N GLY A 460 15.96 21.39 -9.90
CA GLY A 460 15.92 22.75 -9.35
C GLY A 460 14.50 23.26 -9.08
N LYS A 461 13.52 22.38 -8.90
CA LYS A 461 12.10 22.74 -8.78
C LYS A 461 11.41 22.08 -7.60
N TYR A 462 10.35 22.71 -7.13
CA TYR A 462 9.37 22.10 -6.25
C TYR A 462 7.97 22.58 -6.59
N CYS A 463 6.95 21.84 -6.18
CA CYS A 463 5.57 22.27 -6.29
C CYS A 463 4.85 22.23 -4.95
N VAL A 464 3.84 23.08 -4.85
CA VAL A 464 2.86 23.14 -3.77
C VAL A 464 1.52 22.72 -4.37
N VAL A 465 0.83 21.78 -3.75
CA VAL A 465 -0.35 21.13 -4.31
C VAL A 465 -1.50 21.18 -3.31
N ASN A 466 -2.61 21.78 -3.71
CA ASN A 466 -3.86 21.68 -2.98
C ASN A 466 -4.61 20.41 -3.42
N ASN A 467 -4.76 19.46 -2.52
CA ASN A 467 -5.41 18.18 -2.75
C ASN A 467 -6.93 18.20 -2.50
N THR A 468 -7.53 19.38 -2.43
CA THR A 468 -8.98 19.56 -2.25
C THR A 468 -9.58 20.46 -3.34
N TYR A 469 -10.88 20.39 -3.50
CA TYR A 469 -11.64 21.27 -4.40
C TYR A 469 -12.16 22.54 -3.71
N GLU A 470 -11.54 22.90 -2.59
CA GLU A 470 -11.76 24.16 -1.87
C GLU A 470 -10.45 24.94 -1.80
N PRO A 471 -10.49 26.29 -1.82
CA PRO A 471 -9.30 27.09 -1.60
C PRO A 471 -8.64 26.80 -0.24
N GLN A 472 -7.33 26.84 -0.19
CA GLN A 472 -6.54 26.53 1.01
C GLN A 472 -5.49 27.62 1.26
N ASP A 473 -5.34 28.02 2.52
CA ASP A 473 -4.24 28.86 2.97
C ASP A 473 -3.24 28.01 3.75
N THR A 474 -1.94 28.25 3.55
CA THR A 474 -0.90 27.51 4.25
C THR A 474 0.41 28.27 4.31
N THR A 475 1.23 27.96 5.34
CA THR A 475 2.65 28.31 5.35
C THR A 475 3.47 27.14 4.79
N VAL A 476 4.26 27.39 3.78
CA VAL A 476 5.16 26.43 3.12
C VAL A 476 6.58 26.63 3.64
N TYR A 477 7.21 25.53 4.06
CA TYR A 477 8.64 25.48 4.41
C TYR A 477 9.44 24.84 3.28
N ARG A 478 10.53 25.53 2.87
CA ARG A 478 11.49 25.04 1.88
C ARG A 478 12.51 24.07 2.49
N GLY A 479 13.35 23.48 1.65
CA GLY A 479 14.41 22.58 2.07
C GLY A 479 15.49 23.19 2.98
N ASP A 480 15.71 24.50 2.88
CA ASP A 480 16.62 25.29 3.71
C ASP A 480 15.98 25.77 5.04
N GLY A 481 14.68 25.47 5.26
CA GLY A 481 13.92 25.89 6.43
C GLY A 481 13.31 27.29 6.35
N THR A 482 13.54 28.03 5.27
CA THR A 482 12.82 29.30 5.03
C THR A 482 11.35 29.02 4.73
N SER A 483 10.46 29.96 5.03
CA SER A 483 9.02 29.79 4.83
C SER A 483 8.35 31.01 4.20
N PHE A 484 7.19 30.79 3.61
CA PHE A 484 6.31 31.81 3.07
C PHE A 484 4.86 31.36 3.12
N ASP A 485 3.95 32.31 3.20
CA ASP A 485 2.52 32.05 3.16
C ASP A 485 2.03 32.03 1.71
N VAL A 486 1.12 31.12 1.41
CA VAL A 486 0.53 30.98 0.08
C VAL A 486 -0.96 30.67 0.16
N HIS A 487 -1.70 31.32 -0.72
CA HIS A 487 -3.08 30.99 -1.03
C HIS A 487 -3.13 30.06 -2.24
N MET A 488 -3.80 28.93 -2.10
CA MET A 488 -3.94 27.92 -3.14
C MET A 488 -5.40 27.85 -3.58
N GLU A 489 -5.66 28.14 -4.83
CA GLU A 489 -6.98 27.90 -5.41
C GLU A 489 -7.36 26.40 -5.36
N ALA A 490 -8.65 26.13 -5.51
CA ALA A 490 -9.19 24.77 -5.52
C ALA A 490 -8.43 23.87 -6.49
N ASN A 491 -7.92 22.74 -6.01
CA ASN A 491 -7.18 21.73 -6.78
C ASN A 491 -5.93 22.25 -7.53
N ALA A 492 -5.38 23.40 -7.15
CA ALA A 492 -4.25 24.03 -7.84
C ALA A 492 -2.92 23.34 -7.56
N ILE A 493 -2.01 23.41 -8.54
CA ILE A 493 -0.58 23.14 -8.39
C ILE A 493 0.18 24.41 -8.76
N GLN A 494 1.09 24.83 -7.89
CA GLN A 494 1.99 25.94 -8.14
C GLN A 494 3.43 25.46 -8.14
N TRP A 495 4.17 25.80 -9.19
CA TRP A 495 5.59 25.44 -9.37
C TRP A 495 6.50 26.58 -9.01
N TYR A 496 7.62 26.25 -8.36
CA TYR A 496 8.63 27.19 -7.89
C TYR A 496 10.03 26.67 -8.22
N GLU A 497 10.97 27.59 -8.38
CA GLU A 497 12.39 27.28 -8.46
C GLU A 497 13.00 27.14 -7.04
N ILE A 498 14.00 26.24 -6.89
CA ILE A 498 14.72 26.04 -5.62
C ILE A 498 15.79 27.09 -5.42
#